data_3a29e2ce74d9784481f6e875739ac4be
#
_entry.id   3a29e2ce74d9784481f6e875739ac4be
#
_cell.length_a   1.000
_cell.length_b   1.000
_cell.length_c   1.000
_cell.angle_alpha   90.00
_cell.angle_beta   90.00
_cell.angle_gamma   90.00
#
_symmetry.space_group_name_H-M   'P 1'
#
loop_
_entity.id
_entity.type
_entity.pdbx_description
1 polymer ?
#
loop_
_entity_poly.entity_id
_entity_poly.type
_entity_poly.pdbx_seq_one_letter_code
_entity_poly.pdbx_strand_id
1 'polypeptide(L)'
;YGMVKTDHILFIAAGAFHISTPSDMIPELQGRFPIRVEMNKLSTNDFIKILTHPKSALIKQYQALLAAESVDLKFEKTAINAIAQIATEVNNKTENIGARRLHTIMTTLLDEYLYEQTGKKKQNIVITKNVVKEKLADIASDQDLSRYIL
;
A
#
# COMPACT_ATOMS: atom_id res chain seq x y z
N TYR A 1 -22.85 -6.31 29.93
CA TYR A 1 -22.05 -7.36 29.28
C TYR A 1 -21.41 -8.18 30.40
N GLY A 2 -21.64 -9.48 30.43
CA GLY A 2 -21.16 -10.39 31.49
C GLY A 2 -19.65 -10.72 31.39
N MET A 3 -19.17 -11.60 32.26
CA MET A 3 -17.81 -12.12 32.22
C MET A 3 -17.59 -12.96 30.96
N VAL A 4 -16.50 -12.71 30.24
CA VAL A 4 -16.09 -13.44 29.03
C VAL A 4 -14.87 -14.31 29.38
N LYS A 5 -14.92 -15.58 29.02
CA LYS A 5 -13.77 -16.48 29.12
C LYS A 5 -12.78 -16.19 28.01
N THR A 6 -11.51 -15.97 28.37
CA THR A 6 -10.42 -15.64 27.43
C THR A 6 -9.43 -16.79 27.21
N ASP A 7 -9.73 -17.98 27.70
CA ASP A 7 -8.83 -19.13 27.72
C ASP A 7 -8.36 -19.58 26.33
N HIS A 8 -9.15 -19.28 25.30
CA HIS A 8 -8.88 -19.68 23.91
C HIS A 8 -8.63 -18.47 22.97
N ILE A 9 -8.29 -17.30 23.55
CA ILE A 9 -7.99 -16.12 22.77
C ILE A 9 -6.47 -15.97 22.62
N LEU A 10 -6.01 -15.95 21.36
CA LEU A 10 -4.63 -15.60 21.02
C LEU A 10 -4.48 -14.09 20.96
N PHE A 11 -3.58 -13.53 21.77
CA PHE A 11 -3.24 -12.11 21.73
C PHE A 11 -2.03 -11.88 20.84
N ILE A 12 -2.16 -11.00 19.88
CA ILE A 12 -1.09 -10.59 18.96
C ILE A 12 -0.91 -9.08 19.11
N ALA A 13 0.31 -8.65 19.43
CA ALA A 13 0.68 -7.23 19.45
C ALA A 13 1.62 -6.94 18.29
N ALA A 14 1.48 -5.76 17.68
CA ALA A 14 2.39 -5.27 16.65
C ALA A 14 2.88 -3.87 17.03
N GLY A 15 4.15 -3.58 16.76
CA GLY A 15 4.75 -2.28 17.04
C GLY A 15 5.92 -2.02 16.09
N ALA A 16 6.16 -0.74 15.82
CA ALA A 16 7.34 -0.29 15.11
C ALA A 16 8.39 0.20 16.13
N PHE A 17 9.48 -0.54 16.26
CA PHE A 17 10.56 -0.24 17.19
C PHE A 17 11.66 0.56 16.50
N HIS A 18 11.40 1.85 16.21
CA HIS A 18 12.38 2.73 15.55
C HIS A 18 13.40 3.32 16.53
N ILE A 19 12.97 3.61 17.76
CA ILE A 19 13.79 4.28 18.79
C ILE A 19 14.06 3.33 19.97
N SER A 20 13.17 2.36 20.20
CA SER A 20 13.24 1.39 21.29
C SER A 20 13.33 -0.04 20.77
N THR A 21 13.61 -0.98 21.63
CA THR A 21 13.61 -2.42 21.33
C THR A 21 12.47 -3.13 22.08
N PRO A 22 12.06 -4.33 21.68
CA PRO A 22 11.12 -5.12 22.47
C PRO A 22 11.60 -5.40 23.90
N SER A 23 12.89 -5.30 24.15
CA SER A 23 13.49 -5.48 25.48
C SER A 23 13.28 -4.28 26.41
N ASP A 24 12.92 -3.12 25.87
CA ASP A 24 12.60 -1.91 26.64
C ASP A 24 11.15 -1.90 27.15
N MET A 25 10.34 -2.88 26.73
CA MET A 25 9.00 -3.05 27.29
C MET A 25 9.08 -3.48 28.76
N ILE A 26 8.03 -3.13 29.51
CA ILE A 26 7.93 -3.56 30.91
C ILE A 26 7.97 -5.09 31.03
N PRO A 27 8.59 -5.65 32.09
CA PRO A 27 8.79 -7.09 32.24
C PRO A 27 7.50 -7.91 32.13
N GLU A 28 6.38 -7.38 32.63
CA GLU A 28 5.07 -8.02 32.57
C GLU A 28 4.59 -8.27 31.13
N LEU A 29 4.83 -7.33 30.23
CA LEU A 29 4.49 -7.49 28.80
C LEU A 29 5.47 -8.44 28.11
N GLN A 30 6.76 -8.36 28.42
CA GLN A 30 7.74 -9.28 27.86
C GLN A 30 7.41 -10.74 28.17
N GLY A 31 6.97 -11.03 29.41
CA GLY A 31 6.56 -12.37 29.82
C GLY A 31 5.26 -12.85 29.16
N ARG A 32 4.35 -11.94 28.80
CA ARG A 32 3.07 -12.27 28.14
C ARG A 32 3.16 -12.36 26.63
N PHE A 33 4.18 -11.76 26.01
CA PHE A 33 4.50 -11.84 24.57
C PHE A 33 5.88 -12.50 24.36
N PRO A 34 6.04 -13.78 24.72
CA PRO A 34 7.35 -14.46 24.66
C PRO A 34 7.81 -14.75 23.23
N ILE A 35 6.86 -14.88 22.29
CA ILE A 35 7.17 -15.15 20.88
C ILE A 35 7.32 -13.82 20.17
N ARG A 36 8.50 -13.60 19.58
CA ARG A 36 8.82 -12.39 18.81
C ARG A 36 9.06 -12.77 17.38
N VAL A 37 8.42 -12.03 16.48
CA VAL A 37 8.57 -12.21 15.03
C VAL A 37 8.94 -10.88 14.43
N GLU A 38 10.09 -10.80 13.76
CA GLU A 38 10.50 -9.62 13.03
C GLU A 38 9.96 -9.71 11.59
N MET A 39 9.31 -8.65 11.14
CA MET A 39 8.76 -8.57 9.79
C MET A 39 9.80 -7.99 8.83
N ASN A 40 10.09 -8.71 7.77
CA ASN A 40 10.98 -8.25 6.72
C ASN A 40 10.37 -7.08 5.93
N LYS A 41 11.24 -6.21 5.39
CA LYS A 41 10.82 -5.17 4.45
C LYS A 41 10.24 -5.81 3.19
N LEU A 42 9.21 -5.17 2.63
CA LEU A 42 8.60 -5.62 1.37
C LEU A 42 9.57 -5.40 0.20
N SER A 43 9.78 -6.44 -0.59
CA SER A 43 10.51 -6.35 -1.86
C SER A 43 9.61 -5.88 -3.00
N THR A 44 10.21 -5.47 -4.12
CA THR A 44 9.47 -5.12 -5.34
C THR A 44 8.55 -6.27 -5.80
N ASN A 45 9.00 -7.52 -5.68
CA ASN A 45 8.18 -8.68 -6.02
C ASN A 45 6.97 -8.83 -5.08
N ASP A 46 7.13 -8.49 -3.81
CA ASP A 46 6.02 -8.54 -2.86
C ASP A 46 4.99 -7.45 -3.17
N PHE A 47 5.42 -6.24 -3.55
CA PHE A 47 4.53 -5.20 -4.03
C PHE A 47 3.75 -5.62 -5.28
N ILE A 48 4.40 -6.28 -6.25
CA ILE A 48 3.71 -6.82 -7.44
C ILE A 48 2.64 -7.84 -7.03
N LYS A 49 2.96 -8.75 -6.09
CA LYS A 49 1.99 -9.73 -5.59
C LYS A 49 0.81 -9.04 -4.90
N ILE A 50 1.06 -8.07 -4.03
CA ILE A 50 0.02 -7.31 -3.32
C ILE A 50 -0.89 -6.57 -4.30
N LEU A 51 -0.35 -6.00 -5.37
CA LEU A 51 -1.11 -5.31 -6.40
C LEU A 51 -2.01 -6.23 -7.22
N THR A 52 -1.66 -7.51 -7.38
CA THR A 52 -2.27 -8.39 -8.40
C THR A 52 -2.96 -9.63 -7.86
N HIS A 53 -2.40 -10.30 -6.83
CA HIS A 53 -2.83 -11.64 -6.42
C HIS A 53 -4.09 -11.67 -5.55
N PRO A 54 -4.26 -10.84 -4.50
CA PRO A 54 -5.42 -10.92 -3.63
C PRO A 54 -6.74 -10.81 -4.38
N LYS A 55 -7.80 -11.41 -3.84
CA LYS A 55 -9.17 -11.22 -4.38
C LYS A 55 -9.54 -9.74 -4.43
N SER A 56 -9.15 -9.00 -3.39
CA SER A 56 -9.32 -7.54 -3.25
C SER A 56 -8.03 -6.78 -3.55
N ALA A 57 -7.24 -7.19 -4.56
CA ALA A 57 -6.04 -6.46 -4.96
C ALA A 57 -6.38 -5.03 -5.37
N LEU A 58 -5.51 -4.05 -5.08
CA LEU A 58 -5.75 -2.64 -5.34
C LEU A 58 -6.11 -2.36 -6.81
N ILE A 59 -5.40 -2.97 -7.75
CA ILE A 59 -5.72 -2.84 -9.18
C ILE A 59 -7.17 -3.24 -9.45
N LYS A 60 -7.64 -4.35 -8.88
CA LYS A 60 -9.01 -4.83 -9.07
C LYS A 60 -10.05 -3.91 -8.43
N GLN A 61 -9.71 -3.29 -7.28
CA GLN A 61 -10.59 -2.32 -6.63
C GLN A 61 -10.78 -1.08 -7.51
N TYR A 62 -9.70 -0.50 -8.03
CA TYR A 62 -9.79 0.68 -8.90
C TYR A 62 -10.44 0.34 -10.26
N GLN A 63 -10.20 -0.85 -10.79
CA GLN A 63 -10.91 -1.32 -11.99
C GLN A 63 -12.42 -1.41 -11.75
N ALA A 64 -12.86 -1.98 -10.62
CA ALA A 64 -14.27 -2.07 -10.27
C ALA A 64 -14.89 -0.69 -10.02
N LEU A 65 -14.15 0.22 -9.35
CA LEU A 65 -14.60 1.58 -9.09
C LEU A 65 -14.84 2.36 -10.40
N LEU A 66 -13.87 2.35 -11.31
CA LEU A 66 -13.98 3.05 -12.60
C LEU A 66 -14.96 2.36 -13.58
N ALA A 67 -15.13 1.04 -13.47
CA ALA A 67 -16.14 0.33 -14.25
C ALA A 67 -17.57 0.76 -13.89
N ALA A 68 -17.84 1.18 -12.65
CA ALA A 68 -19.13 1.75 -12.26
C ALA A 68 -19.42 3.06 -13.00
N GLU A 69 -18.38 3.82 -13.39
CA GLU A 69 -18.47 5.05 -14.19
C GLU A 69 -18.29 4.77 -15.71
N SER A 70 -18.46 3.52 -16.15
CA SER A 70 -18.32 3.09 -17.56
C SER A 70 -16.90 3.25 -18.12
N VAL A 71 -15.87 3.23 -17.28
CA VAL A 71 -14.45 3.28 -17.67
C VAL A 71 -13.80 1.91 -17.54
N ASP A 72 -13.26 1.38 -18.62
CA ASP A 72 -12.46 0.13 -18.65
C ASP A 72 -10.98 0.47 -18.39
N LEU A 73 -10.53 0.26 -17.17
CA LEU A 73 -9.15 0.52 -16.73
C LEU A 73 -8.30 -0.73 -16.91
N LYS A 74 -7.17 -0.60 -17.62
CA LYS A 74 -6.20 -1.68 -17.81
C LYS A 74 -4.80 -1.23 -17.41
N PHE A 75 -4.03 -2.15 -16.84
CA PHE A 75 -2.61 -1.94 -16.50
C PHE A 75 -1.74 -2.87 -17.34
N GLU A 76 -0.73 -2.32 -17.99
CA GLU A 76 0.33 -3.13 -18.57
C GLU A 76 1.20 -3.76 -17.47
N LYS A 77 1.77 -4.94 -17.73
CA LYS A 77 2.73 -5.58 -16.80
C LYS A 77 3.92 -4.68 -16.48
N THR A 78 4.37 -3.91 -17.48
CA THR A 78 5.47 -2.94 -17.36
C THR A 78 5.12 -1.79 -16.43
N ALA A 79 3.86 -1.34 -16.43
CA ALA A 79 3.36 -0.32 -15.51
C ALA A 79 3.28 -0.84 -14.07
N ILE A 80 2.77 -2.06 -13.86
CA ILE A 80 2.73 -2.70 -12.54
C ILE A 80 4.13 -2.81 -11.94
N ASN A 81 5.11 -3.23 -12.74
CA ASN A 81 6.50 -3.31 -12.31
C ASN A 81 7.06 -1.92 -11.95
N ALA A 82 6.75 -0.89 -12.73
CA ALA A 82 7.19 0.48 -12.45
C ALA A 82 6.58 1.02 -11.14
N ILE A 83 5.28 0.80 -10.91
CA ILE A 83 4.60 1.17 -9.64
C ILE A 83 5.28 0.49 -8.44
N ALA A 84 5.54 -0.82 -8.55
CA ALA A 84 6.19 -1.59 -7.49
C ALA A 84 7.62 -1.12 -7.21
N GLN A 85 8.39 -0.76 -8.24
CA GLN A 85 9.73 -0.19 -8.10
C GLN A 85 9.69 1.14 -7.36
N ILE A 86 8.83 2.06 -7.79
CA ILE A 86 8.66 3.37 -7.14
C ILE A 86 8.26 3.20 -5.67
N ALA A 87 7.31 2.30 -5.38
CA ALA A 87 6.90 2.00 -4.00
C ALA A 87 8.08 1.50 -3.14
N THR A 88 8.93 0.64 -3.69
CA THR A 88 10.12 0.12 -3.01
C THR A 88 11.13 1.25 -2.77
N GLU A 89 11.39 2.07 -3.78
CA GLU A 89 12.35 3.19 -3.69
C GLU A 89 11.91 4.23 -2.65
N VAL A 90 10.64 4.62 -2.68
CA VAL A 90 10.10 5.59 -1.71
C VAL A 90 10.13 5.01 -0.29
N ASN A 91 9.73 3.75 -0.08
CA ASN A 91 9.84 3.11 1.25
C ASN A 91 11.28 2.96 1.76
N ASN A 92 12.28 2.93 0.86
CA ASN A 92 13.68 2.89 1.25
C ASN A 92 14.27 4.27 1.55
N LYS A 93 13.76 5.32 0.89
CA LYS A 93 14.23 6.70 1.07
C LYS A 93 13.54 7.42 2.23
N THR A 94 12.33 7.02 2.57
CA THR A 94 11.49 7.65 3.58
C THR A 94 11.12 6.63 4.68
N GLU A 95 10.19 7.00 5.56
CA GLU A 95 9.64 6.06 6.53
C GLU A 95 8.97 4.87 5.82
N ASN A 96 9.35 3.66 6.26
CA ASN A 96 8.79 2.44 5.70
C ASN A 96 7.40 2.17 6.27
N ILE A 97 6.37 2.60 5.54
CA ILE A 97 4.96 2.36 5.89
C ILE A 97 4.38 1.10 5.22
N GLY A 98 5.25 0.27 4.65
CA GLY A 98 4.87 -1.01 4.04
C GLY A 98 3.93 -0.83 2.85
N ALA A 99 2.89 -1.69 2.79
CA ALA A 99 1.94 -1.73 1.68
C ALA A 99 1.02 -0.49 1.59
N ARG A 100 0.90 0.32 2.67
CA ARG A 100 0.11 1.57 2.64
C ARG A 100 0.59 2.51 1.55
N ARG A 101 1.89 2.49 1.26
CA ARG A 101 2.48 3.30 0.17
C ARG A 101 1.82 3.08 -1.18
N LEU A 102 1.34 1.85 -1.45
CA LEU A 102 0.63 1.56 -2.70
C LEU A 102 -0.69 2.30 -2.83
N HIS A 103 -1.44 2.50 -1.75
CA HIS A 103 -2.68 3.30 -1.80
C HIS A 103 -2.38 4.72 -2.25
N THR A 104 -1.41 5.36 -1.62
CA THR A 104 -0.97 6.70 -1.98
C THR A 104 -0.58 6.81 -3.45
N ILE A 105 0.33 5.93 -3.89
CA ILE A 105 0.81 5.90 -5.27
C ILE A 105 -0.35 5.68 -6.25
N MET A 106 -1.25 4.76 -5.97
CA MET A 106 -2.40 4.47 -6.83
C MET A 106 -3.39 5.62 -6.88
N THR A 107 -3.66 6.28 -5.74
CA THR A 107 -4.52 7.46 -5.69
C THR A 107 -3.95 8.58 -6.55
N THR A 108 -2.67 8.94 -6.36
CA THR A 108 -2.02 9.99 -7.17
C THR A 108 -1.97 9.64 -8.65
N LEU A 109 -1.67 8.38 -8.99
CA LEU A 109 -1.64 7.92 -10.38
C LEU A 109 -2.99 8.04 -11.07
N LEU A 110 -4.08 7.80 -10.34
CA LEU A 110 -5.42 7.72 -10.89
C LEU A 110 -6.29 8.95 -10.58
N ASP A 111 -5.77 9.95 -9.87
CA ASP A 111 -6.53 11.11 -9.38
C ASP A 111 -7.33 11.81 -10.50
N GLU A 112 -6.69 12.16 -11.60
CA GLU A 112 -7.36 12.79 -12.74
C GLU A 112 -8.48 11.90 -13.32
N TYR A 113 -8.24 10.58 -13.40
CA TYR A 113 -9.22 9.65 -13.94
C TYR A 113 -10.42 9.44 -12.99
N LEU A 114 -10.20 9.58 -11.69
CA LEU A 114 -11.26 9.49 -10.69
C LEU A 114 -12.13 10.77 -10.66
N TYR A 115 -11.52 11.93 -10.90
CA TYR A 115 -12.20 13.22 -10.80
C TYR A 115 -12.95 13.62 -12.09
N GLU A 116 -12.37 13.35 -13.26
CA GLU A 116 -12.88 13.86 -14.56
C GLU A 116 -13.98 13.00 -15.21
N GLN A 117 -14.29 11.83 -14.68
CA GLN A 117 -15.11 10.83 -15.39
C GLN A 117 -16.61 10.94 -15.17
N THR A 118 -17.09 11.88 -14.37
CA THR A 118 -18.53 12.07 -14.10
C THR A 118 -19.29 12.45 -15.40
N GLY A 119 -20.06 11.48 -15.95
CA GLY A 119 -20.99 11.73 -17.04
C GLY A 119 -20.45 11.60 -18.46
N LYS A 120 -19.23 11.06 -18.67
CA LYS A 120 -18.64 10.85 -20.00
C LYS A 120 -19.00 9.49 -20.61
N LYS A 121 -18.92 9.38 -21.97
CA LYS A 121 -19.12 8.14 -22.73
C LYS A 121 -18.08 7.09 -22.30
N LYS A 122 -18.43 5.80 -22.49
CA LYS A 122 -17.54 4.65 -22.25
C LYS A 122 -16.11 4.91 -22.74
N GLN A 123 -15.14 4.84 -21.83
CA GLN A 123 -13.73 5.09 -22.11
C GLN A 123 -12.88 3.87 -21.76
N ASN A 124 -11.82 3.66 -22.56
CA ASN A 124 -10.80 2.65 -22.27
C ASN A 124 -9.51 3.37 -21.89
N ILE A 125 -9.04 3.15 -20.67
CA ILE A 125 -7.81 3.73 -20.13
C ILE A 125 -6.79 2.61 -19.97
N VAL A 126 -5.60 2.80 -20.56
CA VAL A 126 -4.48 1.87 -20.42
C VAL A 126 -3.33 2.58 -19.73
N ILE A 127 -3.01 2.13 -18.53
CA ILE A 127 -1.86 2.64 -17.79
C ILE A 127 -0.60 1.95 -18.28
N THR A 128 0.26 2.73 -18.92
CA THR A 128 1.55 2.30 -19.44
C THR A 128 2.68 2.71 -18.49
N LYS A 129 3.88 2.15 -18.68
CA LYS A 129 5.08 2.54 -17.93
C LYS A 129 5.39 4.04 -18.03
N ASN A 130 5.14 4.65 -19.18
CA ASN A 130 5.42 6.08 -19.41
C ASN A 130 4.48 6.97 -18.58
N VAL A 131 3.18 6.64 -18.56
CA VAL A 131 2.18 7.33 -17.72
C VAL A 131 2.56 7.25 -16.24
N VAL A 132 3.00 6.06 -15.77
CA VAL A 132 3.45 5.89 -14.39
C VAL A 132 4.66 6.79 -14.08
N LYS A 133 5.65 6.83 -14.97
CA LYS A 133 6.85 7.66 -14.76
C LYS A 133 6.53 9.15 -14.76
N GLU A 134 5.68 9.61 -15.66
CA GLU A 134 5.29 11.01 -15.79
C GLU A 134 4.51 11.47 -14.55
N LYS A 135 3.44 10.76 -14.19
CA LYS A 135 2.57 11.15 -13.07
C LYS A 135 3.18 10.96 -11.69
N LEU A 136 4.17 10.08 -11.56
CA LEU A 136 4.84 9.81 -10.28
C LEU A 136 6.25 10.38 -10.22
N ALA A 137 6.67 11.20 -11.20
CA ALA A 137 7.99 11.84 -11.22
C ALA A 137 8.23 12.68 -9.95
N ASP A 138 7.24 13.47 -9.55
CA ASP A 138 7.31 14.34 -8.38
C ASP A 138 7.40 13.54 -7.08
N ILE A 139 6.63 12.47 -6.94
CA ILE A 139 6.69 11.57 -5.76
C ILE A 139 8.04 10.87 -5.66
N ALA A 140 8.64 10.51 -6.77
CA ALA A 140 9.95 9.86 -6.80
C ALA A 140 11.10 10.81 -6.50
N SER A 141 10.94 12.12 -6.80
CA SER A 141 11.98 13.16 -6.67
C SER A 141 11.90 13.94 -5.37
N ASP A 142 10.71 14.14 -4.80
CA ASP A 142 10.49 15.05 -3.67
C ASP A 142 10.33 14.28 -2.34
N GLN A 143 11.31 14.50 -1.44
CA GLN A 143 11.27 13.93 -0.09
C GLN A 143 10.18 14.56 0.79
N ASP A 144 9.77 15.80 0.51
CA ASP A 144 8.78 16.51 1.32
C ASP A 144 7.35 16.14 0.95
N LEU A 145 7.03 15.95 -0.34
CA LEU A 145 5.71 15.48 -0.77
C LEU A 145 5.40 14.09 -0.22
N SER A 146 6.39 13.22 -0.08
CA SER A 146 6.20 11.89 0.50
C SER A 146 5.83 11.91 2.00
N ARG A 147 6.03 13.02 2.71
CA ARG A 147 5.62 13.22 4.11
C ARG A 147 4.18 13.74 4.26
N TYR A 148 3.66 14.43 3.25
CA TYR A 148 2.29 15.00 3.30
C TYR A 148 1.22 14.05 2.79
N ILE A 149 1.62 12.88 2.24
CA ILE A 149 0.71 11.89 1.70
C ILE A 149 0.62 10.71 2.69
N LEU A 150 0.06 10.97 3.83
CA LEU A 150 -0.35 9.98 4.83
C LEU A 150 -1.86 9.74 4.74
#